data_a49664877c9d5c2997581e79382316eb
#
_entry.id   a49664877c9d5c2997581e79382316eb
#
_cell.length_a   1.000
_cell.length_b   1.000
_cell.length_c   1.000
_cell.angle_alpha   90.00
_cell.angle_beta   90.00
_cell.angle_gamma   90.00
#
_symmetry.space_group_name_H-M   'P 1'
#
loop_
_entity.id
_entity.type
_entity.pdbx_description
1 polymer ?
#
loop_
_entity_poly.entity_id
_entity_poly.type
_entity_poly.pdbx_seq_one_letter_code
_entity_poly.pdbx_strand_id
1 'polypeptide(L)'
;YKSNNLPNSILIHGLSGIGKRTFLNKLVKNILNIEFKDNNLDHHLNLFKNNTHPNIKIIEKEIDSKTGKIKSNITIDQIRRLKTFLNSTSIIQNSSKIVIVDSADYLNINSANSMLKILEEPKENTYIFLISNQISLLLPTIRSRCLKIKFNTHHLTNFTNIIKDQIDEISNEEINFYFELTYGSPGTTILYYNNDFLDIFQLSIKCLLSNDLDDDKINLSNTLSKLNNDEFNNYLSMLKFILIVANKLKLNKNSKSLFNMPNYLELESL
;
A
#
# COMPACT_ATOMS: atom_id res chain seq x y z
N TYR A 1 -7.44 -13.06 -19.44
CA TYR A 1 -6.75 -14.34 -19.21
C TYR A 1 -7.38 -15.46 -20.09
N LYS A 2 -8.68 -15.71 -19.97
CA LYS A 2 -9.37 -16.75 -20.79
C LYS A 2 -9.23 -16.55 -22.30
N SER A 3 -9.05 -15.31 -22.77
CA SER A 3 -8.91 -14.95 -24.18
C SER A 3 -7.45 -14.89 -24.64
N ASN A 4 -6.48 -15.29 -23.84
CA ASN A 4 -5.03 -15.13 -24.07
C ASN A 4 -4.56 -13.67 -24.28
N ASN A 5 -5.37 -12.69 -23.88
CA ASN A 5 -5.12 -11.26 -24.11
C ASN A 5 -4.60 -10.52 -22.86
N LEU A 6 -4.27 -11.24 -21.78
CA LEU A 6 -3.69 -10.58 -20.60
C LEU A 6 -2.21 -10.23 -20.90
N PRO A 7 -1.81 -8.95 -20.84
CA PRO A 7 -0.42 -8.58 -21.01
C PRO A 7 0.49 -9.23 -19.96
N ASN A 8 1.68 -9.61 -20.39
CA ASN A 8 2.67 -10.27 -19.53
C ASN A 8 3.16 -9.37 -18.38
N SER A 9 3.16 -8.04 -18.59
CA SER A 9 3.66 -7.08 -17.60
C SER A 9 2.62 -6.01 -17.31
N ILE A 10 2.15 -5.94 -16.06
CA ILE A 10 1.09 -5.04 -15.61
C ILE A 10 1.58 -4.25 -14.40
N LEU A 11 1.45 -2.93 -14.47
CA LEU A 11 1.74 -1.99 -13.38
C LEU A 11 0.43 -1.46 -12.80
N ILE A 12 0.11 -1.90 -11.58
CA ILE A 12 -1.04 -1.44 -10.81
C ILE A 12 -0.56 -0.30 -9.89
N HIS A 13 -1.08 0.91 -10.09
CA HIS A 13 -0.62 2.06 -9.32
C HIS A 13 -1.77 2.89 -8.75
N GLY A 14 -1.49 3.62 -7.66
CA GLY A 14 -2.42 4.48 -6.95
C GLY A 14 -2.04 4.61 -5.47
N LEU A 15 -2.77 5.38 -4.68
CA LEU A 15 -2.46 5.62 -3.27
C LEU A 15 -2.26 4.32 -2.47
N SER A 16 -1.47 4.38 -1.41
CA SER A 16 -1.34 3.27 -0.47
C SER A 16 -2.70 2.93 0.14
N GLY A 17 -2.94 1.66 0.45
CA GLY A 17 -4.15 1.23 1.16
C GLY A 17 -5.46 1.21 0.35
N ILE A 18 -5.49 1.59 -0.94
CA ILE A 18 -6.72 1.58 -1.76
C ILE A 18 -7.15 0.20 -2.28
N GLY A 19 -6.51 -0.88 -1.83
CA GLY A 19 -6.91 -2.24 -2.21
C GLY A 19 -6.19 -2.83 -3.42
N LYS A 20 -5.08 -2.27 -3.92
CA LYS A 20 -4.30 -2.81 -5.06
C LYS A 20 -3.88 -4.26 -4.85
N ARG A 21 -3.30 -4.57 -3.68
CA ARG A 21 -2.87 -5.92 -3.33
C ARG A 21 -4.06 -6.88 -3.18
N THR A 22 -5.15 -6.42 -2.57
CA THR A 22 -6.39 -7.20 -2.42
C THR A 22 -6.98 -7.58 -3.77
N PHE A 23 -7.02 -6.62 -4.71
CA PHE A 23 -7.44 -6.88 -6.09
C PHE A 23 -6.53 -7.91 -6.76
N LEU A 24 -5.21 -7.73 -6.66
CA LEU A 24 -4.25 -8.65 -7.27
C LEU A 24 -4.36 -10.06 -6.68
N ASN A 25 -4.54 -10.17 -5.37
CA ASN A 25 -4.75 -11.47 -4.73
C ASN A 25 -6.04 -12.17 -5.24
N LYS A 26 -7.13 -11.42 -5.46
CA LYS A 26 -8.36 -11.94 -6.08
C LYS A 26 -8.11 -12.36 -7.53
N LEU A 27 -7.36 -11.57 -8.30
CA LEU A 27 -7.01 -11.91 -9.69
C LEU A 27 -6.19 -13.21 -9.76
N VAL A 28 -5.16 -13.34 -8.93
CA VAL A 28 -4.34 -14.56 -8.87
C VAL A 28 -5.17 -15.78 -8.46
N LYS A 29 -6.03 -15.64 -7.45
CA LYS A 29 -6.97 -16.73 -7.09
C LYS A 29 -7.86 -17.14 -8.26
N ASN A 30 -8.35 -16.19 -9.05
CA ASN A 30 -9.14 -16.47 -10.25
C ASN A 30 -8.33 -17.20 -11.33
N ILE A 31 -7.04 -16.84 -11.50
CA ILE A 31 -6.14 -17.55 -12.42
C ILE A 31 -5.96 -18.98 -11.95
N LEU A 32 -5.63 -19.21 -10.67
CA LEU A 32 -5.50 -20.54 -10.09
C LEU A 32 -6.80 -21.35 -10.21
N ASN A 33 -7.95 -20.73 -9.97
CA ASN A 33 -9.24 -21.39 -10.12
C ASN A 33 -9.50 -21.86 -11.57
N ILE A 34 -9.03 -21.10 -12.57
CA ILE A 34 -9.15 -21.52 -13.99
C ILE A 34 -8.16 -22.63 -14.32
N GLU A 35 -6.93 -22.58 -13.81
CA GLU A 35 -5.86 -23.55 -14.12
C GLU A 35 -6.04 -24.89 -13.39
N PHE A 36 -6.56 -24.85 -12.16
CA PHE A 36 -6.64 -26.02 -11.25
C PHE A 36 -8.06 -26.41 -10.85
N LYS A 37 -9.07 -25.98 -11.61
CA LYS A 37 -10.49 -26.23 -11.31
C LYS A 37 -10.79 -27.68 -10.95
N ASP A 38 -10.15 -28.60 -11.66
CA ASP A 38 -10.38 -30.04 -11.53
C ASP A 38 -9.23 -30.78 -10.80
N ASN A 39 -8.20 -30.07 -10.34
CA ASN A 39 -6.97 -30.63 -9.78
C ASN A 39 -6.53 -29.90 -8.50
N ASN A 40 -7.01 -30.34 -7.34
CA ASN A 40 -6.52 -29.88 -6.02
C ASN A 40 -6.48 -28.35 -5.83
N LEU A 41 -7.48 -27.63 -6.31
CA LEU A 41 -7.56 -26.16 -6.22
C LEU A 41 -7.29 -25.63 -4.79
N ASP A 42 -7.91 -26.25 -3.77
CA ASP A 42 -7.75 -25.82 -2.37
C ASP A 42 -6.29 -25.92 -1.91
N HIS A 43 -5.56 -26.93 -2.36
CA HIS A 43 -4.13 -27.06 -2.09
C HIS A 43 -3.34 -25.88 -2.70
N HIS A 44 -3.59 -25.53 -3.97
CA HIS A 44 -2.93 -24.40 -4.64
C HIS A 44 -3.30 -23.05 -4.00
N LEU A 45 -4.55 -22.86 -3.61
CA LEU A 45 -4.98 -21.66 -2.88
C LEU A 45 -4.30 -21.54 -1.51
N ASN A 46 -4.12 -22.64 -0.79
CA ASN A 46 -3.41 -22.67 0.49
C ASN A 46 -1.91 -22.38 0.31
N LEU A 47 -1.26 -22.97 -0.70
CA LEU A 47 0.13 -22.65 -1.03
C LEU A 47 0.31 -21.17 -1.38
N PHE A 48 -0.63 -20.59 -2.14
CA PHE A 48 -0.60 -19.15 -2.46
C PHE A 48 -0.79 -18.30 -1.20
N LYS A 49 -1.74 -18.63 -0.34
CA LYS A 49 -2.00 -17.93 0.92
C LYS A 49 -0.76 -17.91 1.83
N ASN A 50 0.00 -19.00 1.84
CA ASN A 50 1.21 -19.15 2.63
C ASN A 50 2.49 -18.67 1.93
N ASN A 51 2.39 -18.05 0.74
CA ASN A 51 3.53 -17.60 -0.08
C ASN A 51 4.52 -18.72 -0.47
N THR A 52 4.08 -19.95 -0.53
CA THR A 52 4.89 -21.15 -0.83
C THR A 52 4.54 -21.81 -2.17
N HIS A 53 3.67 -21.20 -2.96
CA HIS A 53 3.28 -21.75 -4.25
C HIS A 53 4.45 -21.81 -5.23
N PRO A 54 4.76 -22.99 -5.85
CA PRO A 54 5.97 -23.21 -6.64
C PRO A 54 6.05 -22.35 -7.91
N ASN A 55 4.89 -21.98 -8.50
CA ASN A 55 4.83 -21.16 -9.71
C ASN A 55 4.49 -19.68 -9.44
N ILE A 56 4.42 -19.26 -8.17
CA ILE A 56 4.16 -17.87 -7.80
C ILE A 56 5.33 -17.34 -6.96
N LYS A 57 5.89 -16.20 -7.36
CA LYS A 57 6.95 -15.53 -6.62
C LYS A 57 6.53 -14.13 -6.23
N ILE A 58 6.57 -13.85 -4.93
CA ILE A 58 6.33 -12.53 -4.37
C ILE A 58 7.66 -11.91 -4.00
N ILE A 59 7.86 -10.68 -4.42
CA ILE A 59 9.03 -9.84 -4.09
C ILE A 59 8.52 -8.64 -3.32
N GLU A 60 9.03 -8.49 -2.12
CA GLU A 60 8.74 -7.39 -1.19
C GLU A 60 10.00 -7.02 -0.40
N LYS A 61 9.94 -5.96 0.40
CA LYS A 61 11.07 -5.60 1.27
C LYS A 61 11.36 -6.73 2.25
N GLU A 62 12.60 -7.21 2.28
CA GLU A 62 13.03 -8.28 3.20
C GLU A 62 13.33 -7.72 4.59
N ILE A 63 13.18 -8.56 5.60
CA ILE A 63 13.69 -8.30 6.95
C ILE A 63 15.18 -8.59 6.95
N ASP A 64 15.96 -7.65 7.45
CA ASP A 64 17.41 -7.85 7.65
C ASP A 64 17.63 -8.86 8.79
N SER A 65 18.33 -9.95 8.47
CA SER A 65 18.54 -11.06 9.42
C SER A 65 19.40 -10.69 10.63
N LYS A 66 20.19 -9.60 10.54
CA LYS A 66 21.08 -9.17 11.63
C LYS A 66 20.41 -8.16 12.55
N THR A 67 19.59 -7.25 11.98
CA THR A 67 18.98 -6.16 12.75
C THR A 67 17.52 -6.39 13.07
N GLY A 68 16.85 -7.37 12.43
CA GLY A 68 15.41 -7.60 12.54
C GLY A 68 14.55 -6.51 11.90
N LYS A 69 15.15 -5.49 11.27
CA LYS A 69 14.45 -4.37 10.66
C LYS A 69 14.12 -4.64 9.19
N ILE A 70 13.01 -4.09 8.73
CA ILE A 70 12.64 -4.12 7.31
C ILE A 70 13.66 -3.29 6.51
N LYS A 71 14.25 -3.88 5.47
CA LYS A 71 15.16 -3.17 4.56
C LYS A 71 14.45 -2.02 3.86
N SER A 72 15.16 -0.94 3.60
CA SER A 72 14.60 0.24 2.92
C SER A 72 14.25 -0.03 1.46
N ASN A 73 14.95 -0.94 0.80
CA ASN A 73 14.85 -1.17 -0.63
C ASN A 73 14.73 -2.65 -0.99
N ILE A 74 14.14 -2.92 -2.16
CA ILE A 74 14.22 -4.21 -2.85
C ILE A 74 15.58 -4.28 -3.56
N THR A 75 16.35 -5.32 -3.24
CA THR A 75 17.75 -5.44 -3.67
C THR A 75 17.90 -6.14 -5.01
N ILE A 76 19.05 -5.93 -5.66
CA ILE A 76 19.39 -6.61 -6.92
C ILE A 76 19.43 -8.14 -6.76
N ASP A 77 19.82 -8.65 -5.58
CA ASP A 77 19.89 -10.09 -5.33
C ASP A 77 18.52 -10.74 -5.28
N GLN A 78 17.48 -10.02 -4.81
CA GLN A 78 16.10 -10.48 -4.92
C GLN A 78 15.68 -10.63 -6.40
N ILE A 79 16.05 -9.68 -7.25
CA ILE A 79 15.76 -9.75 -8.70
C ILE A 79 16.60 -10.85 -9.39
N ARG A 80 17.83 -11.10 -8.95
CA ARG A 80 18.63 -12.23 -9.45
C ARG A 80 17.98 -13.57 -9.11
N ARG A 81 17.50 -13.74 -7.88
CA ARG A 81 16.72 -14.94 -7.48
C ARG A 81 15.43 -15.08 -8.27
N LEU A 82 14.78 -13.96 -8.61
CA LEU A 82 13.63 -13.96 -9.51
C LEU A 82 13.99 -14.46 -10.90
N LYS A 83 15.13 -14.06 -11.48
CA LYS A 83 15.62 -14.58 -12.79
C LYS A 83 15.83 -16.08 -12.75
N THR A 84 16.41 -16.60 -11.68
CA THR A 84 16.59 -18.04 -11.50
C THR A 84 15.25 -18.77 -11.45
N PHE A 85 14.27 -18.25 -10.71
CA PHE A 85 12.90 -18.76 -10.66
C PHE A 85 12.24 -18.76 -12.04
N LEU A 86 12.36 -17.70 -12.80
CA LEU A 86 11.79 -17.60 -14.14
C LEU A 86 12.47 -18.56 -15.13
N ASN A 87 13.78 -18.79 -14.98
CA ASN A 87 14.56 -19.67 -15.84
C ASN A 87 14.39 -21.17 -15.54
N SER A 88 13.95 -21.53 -14.32
CA SER A 88 13.61 -22.92 -14.02
C SER A 88 12.42 -23.40 -14.84
N THR A 89 12.34 -24.69 -15.12
CA THR A 89 11.12 -25.30 -15.67
C THR A 89 9.96 -25.11 -14.69
N SER A 90 8.74 -24.96 -15.19
CA SER A 90 7.55 -24.93 -14.33
C SER A 90 7.46 -26.27 -13.59
N ILE A 91 7.43 -26.22 -12.26
CA ILE A 91 7.26 -27.43 -11.43
C ILE A 91 5.90 -28.07 -11.71
N ILE A 92 4.89 -27.22 -11.96
CA ILE A 92 3.56 -27.66 -12.36
C ILE A 92 3.44 -27.43 -13.86
N GLN A 93 3.36 -28.52 -14.62
CA GLN A 93 3.24 -28.46 -16.08
C GLN A 93 1.95 -27.77 -16.49
N ASN A 94 2.00 -27.02 -17.60
CA ASN A 94 0.88 -26.29 -18.20
C ASN A 94 0.25 -25.20 -17.31
N SER A 95 0.89 -24.78 -16.22
CA SER A 95 0.43 -23.67 -15.41
C SER A 95 1.32 -22.43 -15.59
N SER A 96 0.72 -21.26 -15.41
CA SER A 96 1.41 -19.98 -15.54
C SER A 96 2.39 -19.74 -14.39
N LYS A 97 3.48 -19.03 -14.70
CA LYS A 97 4.33 -18.40 -13.67
C LYS A 97 3.84 -17.00 -13.37
N ILE A 98 3.65 -16.71 -12.10
CA ILE A 98 3.17 -15.42 -11.64
C ILE A 98 4.24 -14.78 -10.76
N VAL A 99 4.59 -13.55 -11.09
CA VAL A 99 5.50 -12.70 -10.31
C VAL A 99 4.73 -11.51 -9.80
N ILE A 100 4.84 -11.25 -8.50
CA ILE A 100 4.27 -10.07 -7.85
C ILE A 100 5.42 -9.30 -7.23
N VAL A 101 5.66 -8.07 -7.68
CA VAL A 101 6.57 -7.13 -7.02
C VAL A 101 5.72 -6.15 -6.24
N ASP A 102 5.62 -6.38 -4.94
CA ASP A 102 4.86 -5.50 -4.06
C ASP A 102 5.71 -4.29 -3.67
N SER A 103 5.12 -3.10 -3.80
CA SER A 103 5.81 -1.83 -3.56
C SER A 103 7.07 -1.66 -4.44
N ALA A 104 6.87 -1.76 -5.75
CA ALA A 104 7.94 -1.58 -6.75
C ALA A 104 8.66 -0.21 -6.65
N ASP A 105 8.04 0.75 -5.94
CA ASP A 105 8.64 2.06 -5.61
C ASP A 105 9.97 1.93 -4.84
N TYR A 106 10.16 0.81 -4.13
CA TYR A 106 11.38 0.52 -3.37
C TYR A 106 12.45 -0.23 -4.14
N LEU A 107 12.28 -0.42 -5.46
CA LEU A 107 13.37 -0.90 -6.31
C LEU A 107 14.48 0.16 -6.36
N ASN A 108 15.70 -0.21 -5.93
CA ASN A 108 16.84 0.67 -6.17
C ASN A 108 17.23 0.65 -7.66
N ILE A 109 18.08 1.59 -8.10
CA ILE A 109 18.46 1.74 -9.51
C ILE A 109 18.98 0.42 -10.10
N ASN A 110 19.79 -0.31 -9.36
CA ASN A 110 20.39 -1.56 -9.83
C ASN A 110 19.36 -2.68 -9.97
N SER A 111 18.45 -2.82 -9.00
CA SER A 111 17.35 -3.79 -9.07
C SER A 111 16.35 -3.43 -10.16
N ALA A 112 16.03 -2.16 -10.32
CA ALA A 112 15.16 -1.66 -11.37
C ALA A 112 15.75 -1.95 -12.77
N ASN A 113 17.02 -1.63 -13.01
CA ASN A 113 17.70 -1.95 -14.27
C ASN A 113 17.78 -3.46 -14.52
N SER A 114 18.01 -4.26 -13.47
CA SER A 114 17.98 -5.72 -13.58
C SER A 114 16.61 -6.27 -13.96
N MET A 115 15.52 -5.58 -13.56
CA MET A 115 14.15 -5.96 -13.91
C MET A 115 13.80 -5.71 -15.37
N LEU A 116 14.45 -4.72 -16.03
CA LEU A 116 14.13 -4.35 -17.41
C LEU A 116 14.19 -5.53 -18.38
N LYS A 117 15.23 -6.36 -18.29
CA LYS A 117 15.36 -7.55 -19.15
C LYS A 117 14.22 -8.56 -18.97
N ILE A 118 13.65 -8.65 -17.77
CA ILE A 118 12.52 -9.55 -17.48
C ILE A 118 11.23 -8.98 -18.09
N LEU A 119 11.09 -7.65 -18.10
CA LEU A 119 9.92 -6.96 -18.63
C LEU A 119 9.94 -6.86 -20.17
N GLU A 120 11.13 -6.80 -20.79
CA GLU A 120 11.30 -6.73 -22.24
C GLU A 120 10.99 -8.07 -22.91
N GLU A 121 11.50 -9.15 -22.33
CA GLU A 121 11.42 -10.51 -22.91
C GLU A 121 10.81 -11.47 -21.87
N PRO A 122 9.54 -11.28 -21.50
CA PRO A 122 8.88 -12.21 -20.57
C PRO A 122 8.77 -13.58 -21.23
N LYS A 123 9.03 -14.63 -20.44
CA LYS A 123 8.84 -16.01 -20.91
C LYS A 123 7.38 -16.29 -21.17
N GLU A 124 7.13 -17.26 -22.05
CA GLU A 124 5.78 -17.76 -22.30
C GLU A 124 5.07 -18.15 -21.01
N ASN A 125 3.78 -17.94 -20.94
CA ASN A 125 2.94 -18.23 -19.77
C ASN A 125 3.46 -17.59 -18.46
N THR A 126 4.07 -16.39 -18.56
CA THR A 126 4.56 -15.65 -17.40
C THR A 126 3.83 -14.32 -17.28
N TYR A 127 3.31 -14.04 -16.10
CA TYR A 127 2.64 -12.78 -15.76
C TYR A 127 3.40 -12.07 -14.65
N ILE A 128 3.72 -10.80 -14.88
CA ILE A 128 4.50 -9.96 -13.96
C ILE A 128 3.61 -8.79 -13.52
N PHE A 129 3.31 -8.73 -12.24
CA PHE A 129 2.52 -7.67 -11.65
C PHE A 129 3.43 -6.81 -10.77
N LEU A 130 3.49 -5.52 -11.08
CA LEU A 130 4.15 -4.51 -10.27
C LEU A 130 3.08 -3.71 -9.54
N ILE A 131 3.21 -3.54 -8.23
CA ILE A 131 2.36 -2.65 -7.42
C ILE A 131 3.19 -1.42 -7.06
N SER A 132 2.66 -0.23 -7.31
CA SER A 132 3.29 1.04 -6.99
C SER A 132 2.32 1.94 -6.24
N ASN A 133 2.79 2.57 -5.16
CA ASN A 133 2.05 3.60 -4.45
C ASN A 133 2.29 4.97 -5.09
N GLN A 134 3.47 5.19 -5.66
CA GLN A 134 3.88 6.44 -6.27
C GLN A 134 4.61 6.20 -7.59
N ILE A 135 3.86 6.21 -8.68
CA ILE A 135 4.39 5.89 -10.03
C ILE A 135 5.57 6.77 -10.46
N SER A 136 5.69 7.97 -9.92
CA SER A 136 6.80 8.90 -10.21
C SER A 136 8.17 8.39 -9.72
N LEU A 137 8.20 7.52 -8.70
CA LEU A 137 9.43 6.92 -8.17
C LEU A 137 9.96 5.80 -9.07
N LEU A 138 9.12 5.24 -9.93
CA LEU A 138 9.54 4.21 -10.86
C LEU A 138 10.30 4.81 -12.07
N LEU A 139 11.35 4.12 -12.50
CA LEU A 139 12.07 4.50 -13.72
C LEU A 139 11.12 4.59 -14.93
N PRO A 140 11.25 5.62 -15.78
CA PRO A 140 10.47 5.74 -17.01
C PRO A 140 10.52 4.49 -17.90
N THR A 141 11.67 3.82 -17.90
CA THR A 141 11.93 2.57 -18.63
C THR A 141 11.11 1.38 -18.15
N ILE A 142 10.82 1.27 -16.84
CA ILE A 142 9.89 0.28 -16.31
C ILE A 142 8.45 0.64 -16.71
N ARG A 143 8.09 1.92 -16.52
CA ARG A 143 6.73 2.41 -16.82
C ARG A 143 6.32 2.25 -18.30
N SER A 144 7.27 2.34 -19.23
CA SER A 144 6.99 2.19 -20.65
C SER A 144 6.77 0.74 -21.10
N ARG A 145 7.23 -0.24 -20.29
CA ARG A 145 7.14 -1.68 -20.59
C ARG A 145 5.97 -2.40 -19.93
N CYS A 146 5.18 -1.68 -19.15
CA CYS A 146 4.04 -2.25 -18.45
C CYS A 146 2.72 -1.63 -18.91
N LEU A 147 1.68 -2.44 -19.04
CA LEU A 147 0.31 -1.93 -19.08
C LEU A 147 -0.01 -1.29 -17.74
N LYS A 148 -0.37 -0.02 -17.74
CA LYS A 148 -0.67 0.73 -16.51
C LYS A 148 -2.15 0.65 -16.18
N ILE A 149 -2.45 0.24 -14.95
CA ILE A 149 -3.79 0.25 -14.38
C ILE A 149 -3.79 1.19 -13.18
N LYS A 150 -4.49 2.32 -13.31
CA LYS A 150 -4.62 3.28 -12.23
C LYS A 150 -5.78 2.90 -11.31
N PHE A 151 -5.50 2.80 -10.03
CA PHE A 151 -6.50 2.69 -8.98
C PHE A 151 -6.81 4.08 -8.44
N ASN A 152 -8.06 4.49 -8.60
CA ASN A 152 -8.55 5.74 -8.05
C ASN A 152 -9.00 5.54 -6.60
N THR A 153 -9.10 6.63 -5.85
CA THR A 153 -9.67 6.65 -4.50
C THR A 153 -11.12 6.22 -4.50
N HIS A 154 -11.56 5.63 -3.40
CA HIS A 154 -12.96 5.24 -3.26
C HIS A 154 -13.86 6.46 -3.08
N HIS A 155 -15.08 6.37 -3.56
CA HIS A 155 -16.15 7.30 -3.16
C HIS A 155 -16.55 7.03 -1.71
N LEU A 156 -17.04 8.05 -0.99
CA LEU A 156 -17.39 7.95 0.43
C LEU A 156 -18.31 6.75 0.73
N THR A 157 -19.30 6.49 -0.12
CA THR A 157 -20.23 5.37 0.06
C THR A 157 -19.54 4.00 0.07
N ASN A 158 -18.64 3.76 -0.89
CA ASN A 158 -17.89 2.51 -0.97
C ASN A 158 -16.87 2.41 0.17
N PHE A 159 -16.21 3.52 0.50
CA PHE A 159 -15.29 3.61 1.62
C PHE A 159 -16.00 3.24 2.94
N THR A 160 -17.16 3.86 3.22
CA THR A 160 -17.97 3.60 4.41
C THR A 160 -18.32 2.11 4.53
N ASN A 161 -18.77 1.49 3.44
CA ASN A 161 -19.10 0.06 3.46
C ASN A 161 -17.87 -0.80 3.81
N ILE A 162 -16.73 -0.53 3.18
CA ILE A 162 -15.49 -1.28 3.44
C ILE A 162 -15.03 -1.10 4.89
N ILE A 163 -15.13 0.11 5.44
CA ILE A 163 -14.70 0.38 6.81
C ILE A 163 -15.63 -0.31 7.82
N LYS A 164 -16.95 -0.22 7.63
CA LYS A 164 -17.93 -0.90 8.50
C LYS A 164 -17.83 -2.42 8.46
N ASP A 165 -17.38 -2.99 7.34
CA ASP A 165 -17.12 -4.44 7.23
C ASP A 165 -15.85 -4.89 7.99
N GLN A 166 -14.98 -3.97 8.38
CA GLN A 166 -13.67 -4.27 9.00
C GLN A 166 -13.55 -3.76 10.44
N ILE A 167 -14.36 -2.78 10.82
CA ILE A 167 -14.34 -2.13 12.13
C ILE A 167 -15.77 -2.11 12.66
N ASP A 168 -16.04 -2.88 13.70
CA ASP A 168 -17.40 -3.08 14.22
C ASP A 168 -17.97 -1.82 14.89
N GLU A 169 -17.14 -1.11 15.64
CA GLU A 169 -17.56 0.06 16.42
C GLU A 169 -16.86 1.34 15.92
N ILE A 170 -17.37 1.92 14.83
CA ILE A 170 -16.89 3.20 14.30
C ILE A 170 -18.07 4.12 13.96
N SER A 171 -18.02 5.34 14.44
CA SER A 171 -19.07 6.35 14.20
C SER A 171 -19.01 6.87 12.75
N ASN A 172 -20.13 7.42 12.25
CA ASN A 172 -20.13 8.04 10.93
C ASN A 172 -19.25 9.31 10.89
N GLU A 173 -19.05 9.99 12.00
CA GLU A 173 -18.18 11.16 12.13
C GLU A 173 -16.72 10.76 11.97
N GLU A 174 -16.28 9.70 12.66
CA GLU A 174 -14.95 9.14 12.50
C GLU A 174 -14.69 8.62 11.07
N ILE A 175 -15.69 7.98 10.45
CA ILE A 175 -15.58 7.54 9.05
C ILE A 175 -15.33 8.73 8.12
N ASN A 176 -16.06 9.82 8.29
CA ASN A 176 -15.88 11.03 7.48
C ASN A 176 -14.49 11.65 7.74
N PHE A 177 -14.08 11.71 9.00
CA PHE A 177 -12.74 12.17 9.37
C PHE A 177 -11.64 11.35 8.70
N TYR A 178 -11.68 10.02 8.84
CA TYR A 178 -10.70 9.15 8.22
C TYR A 178 -10.74 9.19 6.70
N PHE A 179 -11.92 9.37 6.10
CA PHE A 179 -12.05 9.52 4.65
C PHE A 179 -11.25 10.72 4.15
N GLU A 180 -11.36 11.86 4.80
CA GLU A 180 -10.61 13.08 4.47
C GLU A 180 -9.11 12.91 4.77
N LEU A 181 -8.76 12.42 5.96
CA LEU A 181 -7.38 12.21 6.40
C LEU A 181 -6.59 11.28 5.47
N THR A 182 -7.22 10.19 5.00
CA THR A 182 -6.58 9.15 4.20
C THR A 182 -6.87 9.27 2.70
N TYR A 183 -7.56 10.35 2.30
CA TYR A 183 -7.99 10.55 0.91
C TYR A 183 -8.79 9.37 0.35
N GLY A 184 -9.69 8.81 1.15
CA GLY A 184 -10.54 7.69 0.78
C GLY A 184 -9.79 6.36 0.62
N SER A 185 -8.72 6.16 1.40
CA SER A 185 -7.95 4.91 1.44
C SER A 185 -8.35 4.02 2.61
N PRO A 186 -9.12 2.92 2.39
CA PRO A 186 -9.60 2.08 3.49
C PRO A 186 -8.47 1.38 4.24
N GLY A 187 -7.47 0.85 3.54
CA GLY A 187 -6.36 0.14 4.19
C GLY A 187 -5.49 1.05 5.06
N THR A 188 -5.29 2.32 4.65
CA THR A 188 -4.60 3.30 5.48
C THR A 188 -5.44 3.68 6.71
N THR A 189 -6.76 3.78 6.55
CA THR A 189 -7.69 4.03 7.66
C THR A 189 -7.64 2.92 8.69
N ILE A 190 -7.72 1.65 8.26
CA ILE A 190 -7.62 0.49 9.15
C ILE A 190 -6.27 0.48 9.89
N LEU A 191 -5.19 0.82 9.18
CA LEU A 191 -3.86 0.94 9.79
C LEU A 191 -3.85 2.03 10.88
N TYR A 192 -4.41 3.21 10.60
CA TYR A 192 -4.45 4.32 11.55
C TYR A 192 -5.33 4.00 12.75
N TYR A 193 -6.50 3.42 12.52
CA TYR A 193 -7.42 3.02 13.57
C TYR A 193 -6.79 2.00 14.54
N ASN A 194 -6.16 0.95 14.01
CA ASN A 194 -5.53 -0.11 14.80
C ASN A 194 -4.27 0.32 15.56
N ASN A 195 -3.67 1.46 15.21
CA ASN A 195 -2.46 2.00 15.87
C ASN A 195 -2.76 3.27 16.68
N ASP A 196 -4.02 3.51 17.05
CA ASP A 196 -4.45 4.65 17.87
C ASP A 196 -3.92 6.01 17.33
N PHE A 197 -3.85 6.15 15.99
CA PHE A 197 -3.35 7.37 15.35
C PHE A 197 -4.20 8.60 15.66
N LEU A 198 -5.44 8.42 16.07
CA LEU A 198 -6.32 9.50 16.50
C LEU A 198 -5.77 10.20 17.75
N ASP A 199 -5.23 9.44 18.69
CA ASP A 199 -4.62 9.99 19.92
C ASP A 199 -3.38 10.81 19.59
N ILE A 200 -2.52 10.29 18.69
CA ILE A 200 -1.34 11.02 18.20
C ILE A 200 -1.76 12.29 17.46
N PHE A 201 -2.85 12.23 16.68
CA PHE A 201 -3.41 13.38 15.99
C PHE A 201 -3.85 14.48 16.96
N GLN A 202 -4.65 14.12 17.98
CA GLN A 202 -5.14 15.05 19.01
C GLN A 202 -3.98 15.65 19.82
N LEU A 203 -3.01 14.83 20.21
CA LEU A 203 -1.81 15.28 20.92
C LEU A 203 -0.98 16.25 20.08
N SER A 204 -0.87 15.98 18.77
CA SER A 204 -0.16 16.87 17.84
C SER A 204 -0.82 18.24 17.71
N ILE A 205 -2.16 18.28 17.66
CA ILE A 205 -2.92 19.55 17.63
C ILE A 205 -2.67 20.34 18.91
N LYS A 206 -2.79 19.71 20.08
CA LYS A 206 -2.51 20.38 21.38
C LYS A 206 -1.11 20.95 21.41
N CYS A 207 -0.10 20.20 20.98
CA CYS A 207 1.28 20.66 20.91
C CYS A 207 1.50 21.84 19.96
N LEU A 208 0.74 21.91 18.85
CA LEU A 208 0.82 23.04 17.90
C LEU A 208 0.15 24.31 18.45
N LEU A 209 -0.87 24.16 19.30
CA LEU A 209 -1.60 25.28 19.91
C LEU A 209 -0.92 25.82 21.17
N SER A 210 -0.17 25.00 21.89
CA SER A 210 0.50 25.40 23.14
C SER A 210 1.81 26.17 22.86
N ASN A 211 1.97 27.32 23.51
CA ASN A 211 3.20 28.13 23.41
C ASN A 211 4.30 27.69 24.39
N ASP A 212 3.96 26.91 25.41
CA ASP A 212 4.89 26.47 26.44
C ASP A 212 5.46 25.06 26.21
N LEU A 213 6.59 24.76 26.87
CA LEU A 213 7.16 23.41 26.95
C LEU A 213 6.36 22.58 27.95
N ASP A 214 5.26 22.01 27.49
CA ASP A 214 4.35 21.21 28.29
C ASP A 214 4.73 19.74 28.26
N ASP A 215 4.23 18.97 29.26
CA ASP A 215 4.34 17.52 29.33
C ASP A 215 3.82 16.84 28.03
N ASP A 216 2.86 17.45 27.35
CA ASP A 216 2.33 16.97 26.07
C ASP A 216 3.39 16.93 24.96
N LYS A 217 4.29 17.94 24.88
CA LYS A 217 5.40 17.95 23.90
C LYS A 217 6.43 16.86 24.20
N ILE A 218 6.70 16.61 25.48
CA ILE A 218 7.59 15.54 25.92
C ILE A 218 6.96 14.18 25.58
N ASN A 219 5.68 14.01 25.86
CA ASN A 219 4.93 12.79 25.53
C ASN A 219 4.90 12.51 24.02
N LEU A 220 4.63 13.54 23.20
CA LEU A 220 4.66 13.44 21.75
C LEU A 220 6.06 13.03 21.25
N SER A 221 7.11 13.68 21.76
CA SER A 221 8.49 13.34 21.41
C SER A 221 8.83 11.90 21.76
N ASN A 222 8.44 11.44 22.93
CA ASN A 222 8.65 10.05 23.37
C ASN A 222 7.87 9.04 22.51
N THR A 223 6.67 9.37 22.09
CA THR A 223 5.87 8.55 21.19
C THR A 223 6.50 8.47 19.81
N LEU A 224 6.89 9.61 19.24
CA LEU A 224 7.50 9.68 17.91
C LEU A 224 8.85 8.97 17.84
N SER A 225 9.63 8.98 18.92
CA SER A 225 10.94 8.32 18.99
C SER A 225 10.84 6.78 18.88
N LYS A 226 9.68 6.20 19.17
CA LYS A 226 9.41 4.75 19.11
C LYS A 226 8.92 4.30 17.73
N LEU A 227 8.50 5.23 16.87
CA LEU A 227 7.98 4.92 15.55
C LEU A 227 9.08 4.38 14.63
N ASN A 228 8.74 3.37 13.83
CA ASN A 228 9.57 2.96 12.72
C ASN A 228 9.47 3.96 11.54
N ASN A 229 10.31 3.80 10.52
CA ASN A 229 10.36 4.73 9.38
C ASN A 229 9.01 4.84 8.62
N ASP A 230 8.27 3.74 8.47
CA ASP A 230 7.00 3.75 7.75
C ASP A 230 5.91 4.43 8.60
N GLU A 231 5.86 4.18 9.89
CA GLU A 231 4.98 4.86 10.86
C GLU A 231 5.29 6.36 10.96
N PHE A 232 6.57 6.72 11.00
CA PHE A 232 6.99 8.12 11.01
C PHE A 232 6.57 8.85 9.71
N ASN A 233 6.68 8.23 8.55
CA ASN A 233 6.16 8.77 7.29
C ASN A 233 4.64 8.96 7.30
N ASN A 234 3.91 8.04 7.94
CA ASN A 234 2.47 8.18 8.14
C ASN A 234 2.16 9.39 9.04
N TYR A 235 2.92 9.58 10.12
CA TYR A 235 2.82 10.74 10.98
C TYR A 235 3.08 12.06 10.23
N LEU A 236 4.13 12.12 9.40
CA LEU A 236 4.40 13.30 8.57
C LEU A 236 3.25 13.59 7.58
N SER A 237 2.62 12.56 7.04
CA SER A 237 1.45 12.71 6.17
C SER A 237 0.25 13.28 6.92
N MET A 238 0.07 12.88 8.17
CA MET A 238 -0.95 13.40 9.07
C MET A 238 -0.69 14.88 9.44
N LEU A 239 0.55 15.24 9.80
CA LEU A 239 0.92 16.65 10.04
C LEU A 239 0.67 17.53 8.83
N LYS A 240 1.03 17.04 7.63
CA LYS A 240 0.73 17.74 6.38
C LYS A 240 -0.78 17.97 6.21
N PHE A 241 -1.60 16.98 6.55
CA PHE A 241 -3.05 17.13 6.52
C PHE A 241 -3.52 18.22 7.49
N ILE A 242 -3.06 18.22 8.76
CA ILE A 242 -3.38 19.27 9.75
C ILE A 242 -3.06 20.64 9.19
N LEU A 243 -1.87 20.85 8.64
CA LEU A 243 -1.44 22.14 8.08
C LEU A 243 -2.29 22.58 6.88
N ILE A 244 -2.68 21.64 6.00
CA ILE A 244 -3.57 21.92 4.87
C ILE A 244 -4.94 22.37 5.38
N VAL A 245 -5.49 21.67 6.38
CA VAL A 245 -6.77 21.99 6.98
C VAL A 245 -6.73 23.36 7.64
N ALA A 246 -5.74 23.62 8.50
CA ALA A 246 -5.56 24.91 9.16
C ALA A 246 -5.47 26.07 8.15
N ASN A 247 -4.71 25.91 7.06
CA ASN A 247 -4.65 26.92 6.00
C ASN A 247 -6.00 27.13 5.29
N LYS A 248 -6.75 26.06 5.01
CA LYS A 248 -8.09 26.18 4.39
C LYS A 248 -9.06 26.92 5.30
N LEU A 249 -9.02 26.68 6.61
CA LEU A 249 -9.85 27.34 7.61
C LEU A 249 -9.55 28.84 7.68
N LYS A 250 -8.27 29.20 7.67
CA LYS A 250 -7.82 30.60 7.69
C LYS A 250 -8.27 31.38 6.45
N LEU A 251 -8.32 30.73 5.28
CA LEU A 251 -8.71 31.35 4.02
C LEU A 251 -10.23 31.42 3.82
N ASN A 252 -10.99 30.45 4.34
CA ASN A 252 -12.44 30.33 4.15
C ASN A 252 -13.16 30.16 5.50
N LYS A 253 -13.50 31.29 6.14
CA LYS A 253 -14.27 31.29 7.40
C LYS A 253 -15.64 30.59 7.33
N ASN A 254 -16.15 30.27 6.13
CA ASN A 254 -17.44 29.60 5.90
C ASN A 254 -17.32 28.09 5.69
N SER A 255 -16.14 27.48 5.77
CA SER A 255 -15.94 26.04 5.52
C SER A 255 -16.24 25.14 6.72
N LYS A 256 -17.02 25.63 7.70
CA LYS A 256 -17.48 24.86 8.87
C LYS A 256 -18.20 23.53 8.55
N SER A 257 -18.67 23.37 7.30
CA SER A 257 -19.39 22.15 6.88
C SER A 257 -18.46 21.00 6.43
N LEU A 258 -17.15 21.23 6.28
CA LEU A 258 -16.23 20.24 5.72
C LEU A 258 -15.61 19.28 6.76
N PHE A 259 -15.66 19.62 8.05
CA PHE A 259 -14.92 18.86 9.06
C PHE A 259 -15.71 18.71 10.36
N ASN A 260 -16.53 17.67 10.46
CA ASN A 260 -16.95 17.14 11.76
C ASN A 260 -15.77 16.39 12.41
N MET A 261 -14.73 17.13 12.80
CA MET A 261 -13.60 16.57 13.53
C MET A 261 -13.85 16.65 15.02
N PRO A 262 -13.48 15.61 15.77
CA PRO A 262 -13.27 15.80 17.21
C PRO A 262 -12.22 16.90 17.40
N ASN A 263 -12.53 17.96 18.17
CA ASN A 263 -11.67 19.13 18.44
C ASN A 263 -11.43 20.10 17.25
N TYR A 264 -12.34 20.14 16.28
CA TYR A 264 -12.27 21.08 15.16
C TYR A 264 -12.16 22.56 15.59
N LEU A 265 -12.85 22.93 16.69
CA LEU A 265 -12.82 24.30 17.23
C LEU A 265 -11.43 24.75 17.69
N GLU A 266 -10.55 23.82 18.06
CA GLU A 266 -9.18 24.12 18.47
C GLU A 266 -8.29 24.45 17.25
N LEU A 267 -8.58 23.90 16.06
CA LEU A 267 -7.84 24.19 14.83
C LEU A 267 -8.13 25.59 14.26
N GLU A 268 -9.27 26.21 14.60
CA GLU A 268 -9.58 27.58 14.19
C GLU A 268 -8.64 28.61 14.86
N SER A 269 -7.97 28.24 15.96
CA SER A 269 -7.06 29.10 16.71
C SER A 269 -5.61 29.06 16.22
N LEU A 270 -5.25 28.15 15.32
CA LEU A 270 -3.97 28.09 14.60
C LEU A 270 -3.96 29.07 13.42
#